data_cd181f532d99633573f4d98dbafae78e
#
_entry.id   cd181f532d99633573f4d98dbafae78e
#
_cell.length_a   1.000
_cell.length_b   1.000
_cell.length_c   1.000
_cell.angle_alpha   90.00
_cell.angle_beta   90.00
_cell.angle_gamma   90.00
#
_symmetry.space_group_name_H-M   'P 1'
#
loop_
_entity.id
_entity.type
_entity.pdbx_description
1 polymer ?
#
loop_
_entity_poly.entity_id
_entity_poly.type
_entity_poly.pdbx_seq_one_letter_code
_entity_poly.pdbx_strand_id
1 'polypeptide(L)'
;MAKPIRKVSSLGSRRIGSRRIGRISSRKNVRKIPKGVIHVQASFNNTIVTVTDVRGRVISWSSAGTCGFKGPRKGTPFAAQTAAGDAIRPVADQGMQRAEVMIKGPGLGRDAALRAIRRSGILFNFIRDITPMPHNGCRPPKKRRV
;
A
#
# COMPACT_ATOMS: atom_id res chain seq x y z
N MET A 1 -23.56 -5.07 -74.93
CA MET A 1 -22.66 -3.91 -74.64
C MET A 1 -22.78 -3.57 -73.15
N ALA A 2 -21.85 -3.97 -72.31
CA ALA A 2 -21.85 -3.74 -70.89
C ALA A 2 -21.01 -2.48 -70.58
N LYS A 3 -21.60 -1.53 -69.85
CA LYS A 3 -20.94 -0.28 -69.41
C LYS A 3 -19.99 -0.57 -68.24
N PRO A 4 -18.78 -0.01 -68.17
CA PRO A 4 -17.86 -0.22 -67.05
C PRO A 4 -18.27 0.61 -65.83
N ILE A 5 -18.19 -0.06 -64.66
CA ILE A 5 -18.46 0.56 -63.33
C ILE A 5 -17.28 1.45 -62.97
N ARG A 6 -17.55 2.73 -62.65
CA ARG A 6 -16.57 3.69 -62.17
C ARG A 6 -16.13 3.29 -60.74
N LYS A 7 -14.82 3.09 -60.56
CA LYS A 7 -14.19 2.97 -59.25
C LYS A 7 -14.28 4.31 -58.50
N VAL A 8 -14.92 4.29 -57.36
CA VAL A 8 -14.94 5.43 -56.41
C VAL A 8 -13.60 5.44 -55.68
N SER A 9 -12.86 6.52 -55.84
CA SER A 9 -11.60 6.77 -55.17
C SER A 9 -11.84 6.91 -53.66
N SER A 10 -11.10 6.13 -52.86
CA SER A 10 -11.11 6.18 -51.43
C SER A 10 -10.65 7.57 -50.92
N LEU A 11 -11.54 8.26 -50.21
CA LEU A 11 -11.17 9.47 -49.47
C LEU A 11 -10.13 9.12 -48.42
N GLY A 12 -9.00 9.82 -48.48
CA GLY A 12 -7.90 9.71 -47.55
C GLY A 12 -8.35 10.01 -46.11
N SER A 13 -8.17 9.03 -45.26
CA SER A 13 -8.29 9.18 -43.82
C SER A 13 -7.27 10.21 -43.31
N ARG A 14 -7.74 11.40 -42.96
CA ARG A 14 -6.93 12.40 -42.27
C ARG A 14 -6.58 11.84 -40.88
N ARG A 15 -5.35 11.41 -40.72
CA ARG A 15 -4.78 11.07 -39.40
C ARG A 15 -4.81 12.35 -38.55
N ILE A 16 -5.73 12.38 -37.60
CA ILE A 16 -5.74 13.37 -36.54
C ILE A 16 -4.51 13.07 -35.70
N GLY A 17 -3.48 13.91 -35.85
CA GLY A 17 -2.28 13.83 -35.04
C GLY A 17 -2.64 13.91 -33.56
N SER A 18 -2.48 12.81 -32.84
CA SER A 18 -2.60 12.84 -31.39
C SER A 18 -1.49 13.73 -30.84
N ARG A 19 -1.84 14.94 -30.43
CA ARG A 19 -0.96 15.78 -29.63
C ARG A 19 -0.59 14.99 -28.39
N ARG A 20 0.65 14.47 -28.36
CA ARG A 20 1.25 13.97 -27.14
C ARG A 20 1.27 15.14 -26.15
N ILE A 21 0.28 15.21 -25.29
CA ILE A 21 0.34 16.04 -24.11
C ILE A 21 1.53 15.51 -23.33
N GLY A 22 2.64 16.24 -23.42
CA GLY A 22 3.83 15.94 -22.63
C GLY A 22 3.39 15.88 -21.17
N ARG A 23 3.42 14.70 -20.57
CA ARG A 23 3.31 14.55 -19.13
C ARG A 23 4.47 15.36 -18.56
N ILE A 24 4.17 16.57 -18.12
CA ILE A 24 5.05 17.32 -17.22
C ILE A 24 5.10 16.46 -15.96
N SER A 25 6.08 15.56 -15.88
CA SER A 25 6.43 14.91 -14.64
C SER A 25 6.96 16.01 -13.74
N SER A 26 6.06 16.65 -12.98
CA SER A 26 6.49 17.45 -11.85
C SER A 26 7.34 16.52 -11.00
N ARG A 27 8.65 16.72 -11.03
CA ARG A 27 9.57 16.10 -10.08
C ARG A 27 9.09 16.55 -8.71
N LYS A 28 8.21 15.75 -8.10
CA LYS A 28 7.84 15.94 -6.71
C LYS A 28 9.15 15.91 -5.97
N ASN A 29 9.52 17.02 -5.32
CA ASN A 29 10.65 17.06 -4.42
C ASN A 29 10.45 15.95 -3.39
N VAL A 30 11.08 14.81 -3.62
CA VAL A 30 11.01 13.64 -2.73
C VAL A 30 11.73 14.06 -1.46
N ARG A 31 10.95 14.32 -0.42
CA ARG A 31 11.50 14.67 0.89
C ARG A 31 12.25 13.44 1.40
N LYS A 32 13.55 13.61 1.69
CA LYS A 32 14.31 12.58 2.36
C LYS A 32 13.86 12.48 3.81
N ILE A 33 13.43 11.30 4.22
CA ILE A 33 12.92 11.03 5.57
C ILE A 33 13.81 9.97 6.21
N PRO A 34 14.83 10.37 6.98
CA PRO A 34 15.80 9.44 7.54
C PRO A 34 15.24 8.58 8.68
N LYS A 35 14.23 9.09 9.40
CA LYS A 35 13.59 8.41 10.53
C LYS A 35 12.08 8.43 10.39
N GLY A 36 11.42 7.36 10.78
CA GLY A 36 9.96 7.25 10.76
C GLY A 36 9.42 6.24 11.76
N VAL A 37 8.11 6.15 11.82
CA VAL A 37 7.38 5.19 12.66
C VAL A 37 6.56 4.29 11.76
N ILE A 38 6.66 2.99 11.98
CA ILE A 38 5.93 1.97 11.25
C ILE A 38 4.85 1.42 12.18
N HIS A 39 3.60 1.61 11.81
CA HIS A 39 2.45 1.10 12.54
C HIS A 39 1.95 -0.18 11.87
N VAL A 40 1.93 -1.27 12.62
CA VAL A 40 1.39 -2.55 12.15
C VAL A 40 0.13 -2.85 12.95
N GLN A 41 -1.00 -2.82 12.30
CA GLN A 41 -2.28 -3.24 12.87
C GLN A 41 -2.66 -4.60 12.33
N ALA A 42 -2.51 -5.64 13.13
CA ALA A 42 -2.85 -7.01 12.79
C ALA A 42 -4.13 -7.43 13.51
N SER A 43 -5.24 -7.48 12.78
CA SER A 43 -6.49 -8.08 13.23
C SER A 43 -6.60 -9.53 12.73
N PHE A 44 -7.57 -10.29 13.25
CA PHE A 44 -7.80 -11.66 12.77
C PHE A 44 -8.16 -11.73 11.29
N ASN A 45 -8.77 -10.69 10.73
CA ASN A 45 -9.30 -10.67 9.36
C ASN A 45 -8.48 -9.83 8.38
N ASN A 46 -7.55 -9.01 8.86
CA ASN A 46 -6.76 -8.14 7.98
C ASN A 46 -5.48 -7.67 8.71
N THR A 47 -4.46 -7.32 7.93
CA THR A 47 -3.27 -6.63 8.42
C THR A 47 -3.10 -5.34 7.64
N ILE A 48 -2.92 -4.23 8.36
CA ILE A 48 -2.70 -2.89 7.81
C ILE A 48 -1.34 -2.41 8.30
N VAL A 49 -0.52 -1.96 7.37
CA VAL A 49 0.79 -1.36 7.66
C VAL A 49 0.78 0.07 7.20
N THR A 50 1.10 0.98 8.09
CA THR A 50 1.16 2.42 7.81
C THR A 50 2.52 2.95 8.24
N VAL A 51 3.19 3.68 7.37
CA VAL A 51 4.46 4.32 7.66
C VAL A 51 4.26 5.82 7.77
N THR A 52 4.72 6.37 8.88
CA THR A 52 4.60 7.80 9.17
C THR A 52 5.98 8.42 9.41
N ASP A 53 6.05 9.72 9.23
CA ASP A 53 7.17 10.54 9.66
C ASP A 53 7.15 10.70 11.19
N VAL A 54 8.21 11.20 11.78
CA VAL A 54 8.30 11.53 13.23
C VAL A 54 7.18 12.49 13.68
N ARG A 55 6.68 13.32 12.76
CA ARG A 55 5.56 14.26 13.00
C ARG A 55 4.17 13.61 12.89
N GLY A 56 4.09 12.30 12.60
CA GLY A 56 2.82 11.60 12.41
C GLY A 56 2.17 11.74 11.04
N ARG A 57 2.85 12.32 10.05
CA ARG A 57 2.33 12.40 8.66
C ARG A 57 2.49 11.06 7.97
N VAL A 58 1.44 10.56 7.36
CA VAL A 58 1.47 9.31 6.59
C VAL A 58 2.28 9.50 5.31
N ILE A 59 3.29 8.66 5.12
CA ILE A 59 4.13 8.62 3.93
C ILE A 59 3.62 7.56 2.97
N SER A 60 3.37 6.38 3.50
CA SER A 60 2.90 5.21 2.76
C SER A 60 2.04 4.33 3.65
N TRP A 61 1.14 3.61 3.04
CA TRP A 61 0.35 2.59 3.71
C TRP A 61 -0.04 1.49 2.73
N SER A 62 -0.24 0.30 3.25
CA SER A 62 -0.81 -0.82 2.51
C SER A 62 -1.55 -1.76 3.45
N SER A 63 -2.46 -2.53 2.91
CA SER A 63 -3.19 -3.56 3.64
C SER A 63 -3.29 -4.85 2.82
N ALA A 64 -3.59 -5.97 3.47
CA ALA A 64 -3.82 -7.21 2.76
C ALA A 64 -4.95 -7.09 1.71
N GLY A 65 -5.94 -6.24 1.98
CA GLY A 65 -7.02 -5.95 1.02
C GLY A 65 -6.56 -5.19 -0.22
N THR A 66 -5.66 -4.21 -0.08
CA THR A 66 -5.10 -3.45 -1.21
C THR A 66 -4.15 -4.27 -2.07
N CYS A 67 -3.49 -5.28 -1.47
CA CYS A 67 -2.63 -6.23 -2.19
C CYS A 67 -3.43 -7.30 -2.99
N GLY A 68 -4.75 -7.18 -3.07
CA GLY A 68 -5.60 -8.08 -3.85
C GLY A 68 -6.11 -9.32 -3.11
N PHE A 69 -5.79 -9.51 -1.83
CA PHE A 69 -6.36 -10.60 -1.04
C PHE A 69 -7.82 -10.32 -0.69
N LYS A 70 -8.68 -11.32 -0.83
CA LYS A 70 -10.12 -11.20 -0.56
C LYS A 70 -10.57 -12.18 0.52
N GLY A 71 -11.65 -11.83 1.23
CA GLY A 71 -12.26 -12.68 2.25
C GLY A 71 -11.29 -13.12 3.35
N PRO A 72 -11.31 -14.39 3.75
CA PRO A 72 -10.49 -14.91 4.84
C PRO A 72 -8.99 -14.89 4.55
N ARG A 73 -8.58 -14.84 3.27
CA ARG A 73 -7.16 -14.80 2.87
C ARG A 73 -6.43 -13.55 3.37
N LYS A 74 -7.13 -12.46 3.68
CA LYS A 74 -6.55 -11.25 4.24
C LYS A 74 -5.95 -11.43 5.64
N GLY A 75 -6.43 -12.40 6.39
CA GLY A 75 -5.95 -12.71 7.73
C GLY A 75 -4.70 -13.61 7.76
N THR A 76 -4.19 -14.03 6.62
CA THR A 76 -3.04 -14.94 6.54
C THR A 76 -1.71 -14.23 6.77
N PRO A 77 -0.69 -14.92 7.31
CA PRO A 77 0.66 -14.36 7.45
C PRO A 77 1.29 -13.93 6.12
N PHE A 78 1.03 -14.68 5.05
CA PHE A 78 1.51 -14.35 3.71
C PHE A 78 0.97 -13.02 3.21
N ALA A 79 -0.34 -12.76 3.40
CA ALA A 79 -0.96 -11.50 3.05
C ALA A 79 -0.37 -10.32 3.84
N ALA A 80 -0.07 -10.52 5.12
CA ALA A 80 0.58 -9.53 5.97
C ALA A 80 2.02 -9.23 5.51
N GLN A 81 2.76 -10.24 5.10
CA GLN A 81 4.10 -10.09 4.54
C GLN A 81 4.08 -9.25 3.27
N THR A 82 3.15 -9.53 2.35
CA THR A 82 2.98 -8.77 1.10
C THR A 82 2.61 -7.32 1.37
N ALA A 83 1.63 -7.09 2.26
CA ALA A 83 1.20 -5.75 2.63
C ALA A 83 2.35 -4.93 3.25
N ALA A 84 3.16 -5.55 4.11
CA ALA A 84 4.33 -4.88 4.69
C ALA A 84 5.39 -4.53 3.63
N GLY A 85 5.67 -5.43 2.70
CA GLY A 85 6.59 -5.18 1.60
C GLY A 85 6.16 -4.01 0.73
N ASP A 86 4.87 -3.95 0.36
CA ASP A 86 4.32 -2.89 -0.47
C ASP A 86 4.30 -1.53 0.24
N ALA A 87 4.00 -1.51 1.56
CA ALA A 87 4.03 -0.28 2.34
C ALA A 87 5.45 0.31 2.48
N ILE A 88 6.46 -0.55 2.55
CA ILE A 88 7.84 -0.14 2.83
C ILE A 88 8.61 0.25 1.58
N ARG A 89 8.32 -0.35 0.44
CA ARG A 89 9.03 -0.08 -0.82
C ARG A 89 9.14 1.42 -1.14
N PRO A 90 8.04 2.23 -1.14
CA PRO A 90 8.14 3.66 -1.42
C PRO A 90 8.95 4.44 -0.38
N VAL A 91 9.02 3.92 0.85
CA VAL A 91 9.69 4.57 1.97
C VAL A 91 11.19 4.30 1.93
N ALA A 92 11.60 3.10 1.53
CA ALA A 92 12.99 2.75 1.27
C ALA A 92 13.55 3.61 0.13
N ASP A 93 12.78 3.82 -0.94
CA ASP A 93 13.14 4.70 -2.06
C ASP A 93 13.31 6.17 -1.62
N GLN A 94 12.61 6.60 -0.57
CA GLN A 94 12.75 7.93 0.04
C GLN A 94 13.95 8.04 1.01
N GLY A 95 14.70 6.95 1.19
CA GLY A 95 15.93 6.92 1.97
C GLY A 95 15.73 6.80 3.48
N MET A 96 14.64 6.17 3.94
CA MET A 96 14.48 5.87 5.37
C MET A 96 15.50 4.82 5.82
N GLN A 97 16.28 5.16 6.82
CA GLN A 97 17.33 4.30 7.36
C GLN A 97 16.94 3.67 8.69
N ARG A 98 16.21 4.41 9.53
CA ARG A 98 15.84 3.99 10.87
C ARG A 98 14.33 4.13 11.08
N ALA A 99 13.73 3.14 11.74
CA ALA A 99 12.32 3.16 12.07
C ALA A 99 12.06 2.64 13.49
N GLU A 100 11.01 3.18 14.08
CA GLU A 100 10.39 2.64 15.28
C GLU A 100 9.16 1.84 14.84
N VAL A 101 8.96 0.68 15.44
CA VAL A 101 7.84 -0.20 15.06
C VAL A 101 6.83 -0.26 16.20
N MET A 102 5.61 0.13 15.91
CA MET A 102 4.46 0.06 16.80
C MET A 102 3.49 -1.02 16.33
N ILE A 103 3.29 -2.06 17.14
CA ILE A 103 2.42 -3.18 16.79
C ILE A 103 1.15 -3.11 17.60
N LYS A 104 0.03 -3.39 16.94
CA LYS A 104 -1.29 -3.44 17.57
C LYS A 104 -2.08 -4.64 17.06
N GLY A 105 -2.74 -5.33 17.99
CA GLY A 105 -3.70 -6.38 17.69
C GLY A 105 -3.16 -7.81 17.78
N PRO A 106 -4.05 -8.81 17.91
CA PRO A 106 -3.72 -10.21 18.14
C PRO A 106 -3.61 -11.05 16.85
N GLY A 107 -3.65 -10.44 15.67
CA GLY A 107 -3.70 -11.16 14.39
C GLY A 107 -2.44 -12.00 14.10
N LEU A 108 -2.60 -13.01 13.27
CA LEU A 108 -1.52 -13.92 12.85
C LEU A 108 -0.46 -13.23 11.99
N GLY A 109 -0.76 -12.06 11.44
CA GLY A 109 0.12 -11.30 10.56
C GLY A 109 1.25 -10.53 11.26
N ARG A 110 1.27 -10.45 12.59
CA ARG A 110 2.26 -9.66 13.36
C ARG A 110 3.71 -10.02 12.98
N ASP A 111 4.08 -11.27 13.17
CA ASP A 111 5.45 -11.74 12.97
C ASP A 111 5.86 -11.71 11.49
N ALA A 112 4.93 -12.06 10.60
CA ALA A 112 5.17 -12.05 9.17
C ALA A 112 5.42 -10.63 8.64
N ALA A 113 4.66 -9.64 9.12
CA ALA A 113 4.87 -8.24 8.81
C ALA A 113 6.24 -7.75 9.31
N LEU A 114 6.62 -8.05 10.55
CA LEU A 114 7.93 -7.71 11.12
C LEU A 114 9.08 -8.30 10.33
N ARG A 115 8.99 -9.57 9.94
CA ARG A 115 10.01 -10.22 9.10
C ARG A 115 10.15 -9.53 7.75
N ALA A 116 9.03 -9.15 7.13
CA ALA A 116 9.06 -8.43 5.85
C ALA A 116 9.72 -7.06 5.98
N ILE A 117 9.39 -6.32 7.04
CA ILE A 117 9.99 -5.01 7.32
C ILE A 117 11.51 -5.15 7.55
N ARG A 118 11.93 -6.15 8.33
CA ARG A 118 13.36 -6.41 8.56
C ARG A 118 14.12 -6.74 7.29
N ARG A 119 13.50 -7.47 6.36
CA ARG A 119 14.12 -7.82 5.06
C ARG A 119 14.34 -6.62 4.16
N SER A 120 13.64 -5.51 4.37
CA SER A 120 13.83 -4.28 3.59
C SER A 120 15.12 -3.51 3.91
N GLY A 121 15.87 -3.93 4.92
CA GLY A 121 17.13 -3.31 5.32
C GLY A 121 16.99 -2.08 6.23
N ILE A 122 15.78 -1.73 6.65
CA ILE A 122 15.55 -0.64 7.61
C ILE A 122 15.97 -1.11 9.01
N LEU A 123 16.78 -0.31 9.69
CA LEU A 123 17.21 -0.57 11.06
C LEU A 123 16.09 -0.21 12.05
N PHE A 124 15.78 -1.15 12.95
CA PHE A 124 14.84 -0.89 14.03
C PHE A 124 15.54 -0.29 15.24
N ASN A 125 15.01 0.83 15.73
CA ASN A 125 15.43 1.37 17.00
C ASN A 125 14.83 0.56 18.15
N PHE A 126 13.51 0.35 18.10
CA PHE A 126 12.77 -0.49 19.03
C PHE A 126 11.47 -0.98 18.42
N ILE A 127 10.92 -2.01 19.02
CA ILE A 127 9.61 -2.58 18.69
C ILE A 127 8.76 -2.49 19.96
N ARG A 128 7.59 -1.85 19.86
CA ARG A 128 6.67 -1.69 21.00
C ARG A 128 5.30 -2.25 20.64
N ASP A 129 4.72 -2.98 21.57
CA ASP A 129 3.31 -3.38 21.50
C ASP A 129 2.45 -2.26 22.12
N ILE A 130 1.51 -1.74 21.33
CA ILE A 130 0.58 -0.68 21.73
C ILE A 130 -0.87 -1.18 21.71
N THR A 131 -1.07 -2.49 21.84
CA THR A 131 -2.42 -3.06 21.91
C THR A 131 -3.16 -2.48 23.12
N PRO A 132 -4.34 -1.86 22.93
CA PRO A 132 -5.09 -1.27 24.02
C PRO A 132 -5.59 -2.35 24.97
N MET A 133 -5.47 -2.10 26.27
CA MET A 133 -5.98 -2.96 27.34
C MET A 133 -6.99 -2.16 28.16
N PRO A 134 -8.25 -2.08 27.76
CA PRO A 134 -9.26 -1.29 28.47
C PRO A 134 -9.57 -1.91 29.83
N HIS A 135 -9.69 -1.06 30.85
CA HIS A 135 -10.18 -1.42 32.16
C HIS A 135 -11.70 -1.26 32.17
N ASN A 136 -12.41 -2.30 31.73
CA ASN A 136 -13.88 -2.29 31.62
C ASN A 136 -14.45 -1.21 30.66
N GLY A 137 -13.73 -0.83 29.66
CA GLY A 137 -13.99 0.26 28.70
C GLY A 137 -15.38 0.33 28.06
N CYS A 138 -15.46 0.80 26.81
CA CYS A 138 -16.71 0.94 26.08
C CYS A 138 -17.32 -0.42 25.70
N ARG A 139 -18.64 -0.47 25.57
CA ARG A 139 -19.35 -1.66 25.07
C ARG A 139 -18.83 -2.04 23.68
N PRO A 140 -18.44 -3.32 23.44
CA PRO A 140 -18.00 -3.76 22.13
C PRO A 140 -19.12 -3.64 21.07
N PRO A 141 -18.77 -3.50 19.81
CA PRO A 141 -19.77 -3.44 18.73
C PRO A 141 -20.62 -4.70 18.71
N LYS A 142 -21.89 -4.54 18.34
CA LYS A 142 -22.86 -5.63 18.22
C LYS A 142 -22.35 -6.68 17.21
N LYS A 143 -22.50 -7.98 17.56
CA LYS A 143 -22.16 -9.07 16.65
C LYS A 143 -22.94 -8.93 15.33
N ARG A 144 -22.24 -9.07 14.22
CA ARG A 144 -22.86 -9.06 12.88
C ARG A 144 -23.87 -10.19 12.78
N ARG A 145 -25.07 -9.86 12.28
CA ARG A 145 -26.07 -10.86 11.89
C ARG A 145 -25.65 -11.47 10.55
N VAL A 146 -25.69 -12.78 10.45
CA VAL A 146 -25.37 -13.56 9.25
C VAL A 146 -26.67 -14.22 8.80
#